data_a1f4bb96157a8d93d76c2b06873bd91e
#
_entry.id   a1f4bb96157a8d93d76c2b06873bd91e
#
_cell.length_a   1.000
_cell.length_b   1.000
_cell.length_c   1.000
_cell.angle_alpha   90.00
_cell.angle_beta   90.00
_cell.angle_gamma   90.00
#
_symmetry.space_group_name_H-M   'P 1'
#
loop_
_entity.id
_entity.type
_entity.pdbx_description
1 polymer ?
#
loop_
_entity_poly.entity_id
_entity_poly.type
_entity_poly.pdbx_seq_one_letter_code
_entity_poly.pdbx_strand_id
1 'polypeptide(L)'
;DIINHKSIKMKKIFAFLLTLFFVSYSFGQDAKKNVYEVSYLKVKSGFDKEFESAVRSHIKSYYNDENKAYLRKVTQGHRSGEYLWINGPMKMSFMDQKNKKRADDWDKNILSKAELKESNLYRNHPDYSSMSKSESGSGKVVFVRGFKQQNWKTTFHLLKRLKDVSDMSEGCNPYNVVTPIAKSEGEPDFYIVRHLSSMGEFDEDDLFDNKNCNVGQIFQNEMSKEEREGLFQMWGDNFEVIYSQFRTLVE
;
A
#
# COMPACT_ATOMS: atom_id res chain seq x y z
N ASP A 1 -41.66 -49.68 12.59
CA ASP A 1 -41.08 -48.71 13.57
C ASP A 1 -39.60 -48.39 13.39
N ILE A 2 -38.78 -49.30 12.84
CA ILE A 2 -37.33 -49.11 12.67
C ILE A 2 -36.98 -48.09 11.57
N ILE A 3 -37.82 -47.98 10.53
CA ILE A 3 -37.59 -47.07 9.39
C ILE A 3 -37.79 -45.57 9.78
N ASN A 4 -38.74 -45.30 10.67
CA ASN A 4 -39.03 -43.93 11.13
C ASN A 4 -37.92 -43.37 12.01
N HIS A 5 -37.26 -44.20 12.82
CA HIS A 5 -36.17 -43.75 13.72
C HIS A 5 -34.88 -43.37 12.97
N LYS A 6 -34.55 -44.04 11.83
CA LYS A 6 -33.41 -43.71 10.99
C LYS A 6 -33.60 -42.37 10.24
N SER A 7 -34.82 -42.08 9.76
CA SER A 7 -35.16 -40.86 9.05
C SER A 7 -35.04 -39.62 9.95
N ILE A 8 -35.46 -39.73 11.22
CA ILE A 8 -35.38 -38.61 12.19
C ILE A 8 -33.94 -38.34 12.60
N LYS A 9 -33.09 -39.36 12.76
CA LYS A 9 -31.66 -39.17 13.04
C LYS A 9 -30.93 -38.52 11.89
N MET A 10 -31.19 -38.93 10.64
CA MET A 10 -30.58 -38.29 9.45
C MET A 10 -30.98 -36.81 9.29
N LYS A 11 -32.25 -36.48 9.51
CA LYS A 11 -32.72 -35.08 9.44
C LYS A 11 -32.05 -34.19 10.50
N LYS A 12 -31.84 -34.70 11.73
CA LYS A 12 -31.15 -33.99 12.80
C LYS A 12 -29.65 -33.78 12.49
N ILE A 13 -28.98 -34.76 11.90
CA ILE A 13 -27.57 -34.68 11.49
C ILE A 13 -27.43 -33.67 10.34
N PHE A 14 -28.36 -33.70 9.37
CA PHE A 14 -28.34 -32.73 8.25
C PHE A 14 -28.61 -31.30 8.71
N ALA A 15 -29.55 -31.08 9.64
CA ALA A 15 -29.80 -29.79 10.25
C ALA A 15 -28.58 -29.27 11.06
N PHE A 16 -27.88 -30.15 11.78
CA PHE A 16 -26.68 -29.82 12.54
C PHE A 16 -25.49 -29.48 11.61
N LEU A 17 -25.32 -30.23 10.52
CA LEU A 17 -24.33 -29.92 9.48
C LEU A 17 -24.64 -28.60 8.75
N LEU A 18 -25.91 -28.31 8.48
CA LEU A 18 -26.32 -27.04 7.87
C LEU A 18 -26.04 -25.84 8.79
N THR A 19 -26.31 -25.99 10.12
CA THR A 19 -25.98 -24.93 11.11
C THR A 19 -24.48 -24.72 11.26
N LEU A 20 -23.68 -25.79 11.22
CA LEU A 20 -22.21 -25.67 11.20
C LEU A 20 -21.69 -24.94 9.95
N PHE A 21 -22.32 -25.16 8.79
CA PHE A 21 -21.99 -24.45 7.56
C PHE A 21 -22.32 -22.95 7.66
N PHE A 22 -23.46 -22.58 8.24
CA PHE A 22 -23.82 -21.16 8.45
C PHE A 22 -22.98 -20.47 9.49
N VAL A 23 -22.55 -21.16 10.54
CA VAL A 23 -21.64 -20.61 11.57
C VAL A 23 -20.24 -20.37 10.98
N SER A 24 -19.77 -21.23 10.08
CA SER A 24 -18.47 -21.03 9.41
C SER A 24 -18.45 -19.82 8.45
N TYR A 25 -19.60 -19.47 7.88
CA TYR A 25 -19.74 -18.25 7.06
C TYR A 25 -19.90 -16.96 7.90
N SER A 26 -20.23 -17.08 9.20
CA SER A 26 -20.49 -15.94 10.09
C SER A 26 -19.23 -15.44 10.82
N PHE A 27 -18.12 -16.18 10.78
CA PHE A 27 -16.80 -15.59 11.08
C PHE A 27 -16.41 -14.74 9.88
N GLY A 28 -17.06 -13.57 9.75
CA GLY A 28 -16.67 -12.54 8.83
C GLY A 28 -15.17 -12.30 9.05
N GLN A 29 -14.36 -12.64 8.07
CA GLN A 29 -12.99 -12.18 8.00
C GLN A 29 -13.10 -10.67 8.21
N ASP A 30 -12.62 -10.17 9.32
CA ASP A 30 -12.51 -8.73 9.56
C ASP A 30 -11.82 -8.14 8.35
N ALA A 31 -12.57 -7.41 7.52
CA ALA A 31 -12.08 -6.92 6.25
C ALA A 31 -10.80 -6.14 6.54
N LYS A 32 -9.65 -6.66 6.11
CA LYS A 32 -8.34 -6.10 6.41
C LYS A 32 -8.32 -4.64 5.98
N LYS A 33 -7.85 -3.75 6.85
CA LYS A 33 -7.57 -2.36 6.48
C LYS A 33 -6.37 -2.37 5.54
N ASN A 34 -6.60 -2.34 4.24
CA ASN A 34 -5.54 -2.39 3.23
C ASN A 34 -5.78 -1.45 2.04
N VAL A 35 -6.76 -0.56 2.15
CA VAL A 35 -7.07 0.42 1.10
C VAL A 35 -6.52 1.77 1.48
N TYR A 36 -5.97 2.47 0.50
CA TYR A 36 -5.51 3.86 0.61
C TYR A 36 -6.20 4.70 -0.45
N GLU A 37 -6.69 5.87 -0.06
CA GLU A 37 -7.04 6.94 -0.99
C GLU A 37 -5.82 7.85 -1.12
N VAL A 38 -5.42 8.13 -2.36
CA VAL A 38 -4.31 9.04 -2.66
C VAL A 38 -4.81 10.10 -3.61
N SER A 39 -4.73 11.35 -3.16
CA SER A 39 -5.14 12.51 -3.94
C SER A 39 -3.96 13.43 -4.20
N TYR A 40 -3.75 13.82 -5.46
CA TYR A 40 -2.75 14.80 -5.86
C TYR A 40 -3.34 16.20 -5.83
N LEU A 41 -2.65 17.11 -5.17
CA LEU A 41 -3.06 18.48 -4.94
C LEU A 41 -1.98 19.43 -5.46
N LYS A 42 -2.38 20.37 -6.34
CA LYS A 42 -1.52 21.45 -6.78
C LYS A 42 -1.89 22.70 -6.01
N VAL A 43 -1.00 23.15 -5.12
CA VAL A 43 -1.20 24.35 -4.31
C VAL A 43 -1.10 25.59 -5.19
N LYS A 44 -1.98 26.56 -4.96
CA LYS A 44 -1.96 27.87 -5.62
C LYS A 44 -0.71 28.64 -5.19
N SER A 45 -0.13 29.40 -6.10
CA SER A 45 1.09 30.17 -5.83
C SER A 45 0.93 31.05 -4.59
N GLY A 46 1.90 30.97 -3.67
CA GLY A 46 1.94 31.75 -2.43
C GLY A 46 1.13 31.17 -1.27
N PHE A 47 0.40 30.05 -1.44
CA PHE A 47 -0.44 29.46 -0.39
C PHE A 47 0.17 28.24 0.29
N ASP A 48 1.42 27.87 0.03
CA ASP A 48 2.02 26.64 0.56
C ASP A 48 1.89 26.52 2.09
N LYS A 49 2.27 27.56 2.84
CA LYS A 49 2.24 27.55 4.31
C LYS A 49 0.82 27.46 4.87
N GLU A 50 -0.11 28.23 4.32
CA GLU A 50 -1.52 28.25 4.72
C GLU A 50 -2.21 26.91 4.38
N PHE A 51 -1.86 26.33 3.24
CA PHE A 51 -2.33 25.00 2.83
C PHE A 51 -1.84 23.93 3.79
N GLU A 52 -0.54 23.85 4.06
CA GLU A 52 0.04 22.87 4.99
C GLU A 52 -0.54 23.01 6.40
N SER A 53 -0.73 24.24 6.88
CA SER A 53 -1.36 24.51 8.18
C SER A 53 -2.83 24.06 8.21
N ALA A 54 -3.58 24.34 7.15
CA ALA A 54 -4.98 23.89 7.03
C ALA A 54 -5.09 22.36 7.03
N VAL A 55 -4.20 21.67 6.27
CA VAL A 55 -4.17 20.21 6.23
C VAL A 55 -3.82 19.63 7.59
N ARG A 56 -2.82 20.16 8.31
CA ARG A 56 -2.50 19.72 9.68
C ARG A 56 -3.68 19.86 10.63
N SER A 57 -4.39 20.99 10.55
CA SER A 57 -5.61 21.22 11.36
C SER A 57 -6.72 20.23 11.03
N HIS A 58 -6.90 19.94 9.76
CA HIS A 58 -7.86 18.97 9.26
C HIS A 58 -7.54 17.55 9.77
N ILE A 59 -6.28 17.12 9.67
CA ILE A 59 -5.81 15.83 10.19
C ILE A 59 -6.14 15.74 11.70
N LYS A 60 -5.72 16.74 12.46
CA LYS A 60 -5.95 16.76 13.92
C LYS A 60 -7.44 16.70 14.29
N SER A 61 -8.33 17.27 13.47
CA SER A 61 -9.76 17.36 13.78
C SER A 61 -10.56 16.11 13.39
N TYR A 62 -10.11 15.38 12.36
CA TYR A 62 -10.94 14.32 11.75
C TYR A 62 -10.28 12.96 11.65
N TYR A 63 -8.99 12.84 12.00
CA TYR A 63 -8.24 11.59 11.90
C TYR A 63 -7.59 11.22 13.23
N ASN A 64 -7.35 9.94 13.45
CA ASN A 64 -6.80 9.37 14.67
C ASN A 64 -5.99 8.09 14.34
N ASP A 65 -5.58 7.35 15.35
CA ASP A 65 -4.77 6.12 15.17
C ASP A 65 -5.50 5.01 14.40
N GLU A 66 -6.84 5.01 14.42
CA GLU A 66 -7.63 4.01 13.69
C GLU A 66 -7.82 4.38 12.22
N ASN A 67 -7.88 5.67 11.92
CA ASN A 67 -8.08 6.22 10.58
C ASN A 67 -7.03 7.30 10.34
N LYS A 68 -5.91 6.92 9.76
CA LYS A 68 -4.76 7.79 9.57
C LYS A 68 -4.85 8.56 8.25
N ALA A 69 -4.33 9.78 8.27
CA ALA A 69 -4.09 10.54 7.06
C ALA A 69 -2.70 11.22 7.13
N TYR A 70 -2.12 11.43 5.95
CA TYR A 70 -0.78 12.00 5.81
C TYR A 70 -0.76 12.99 4.68
N LEU A 71 0.05 14.04 4.83
CA LEU A 71 0.41 14.92 3.74
C LEU A 71 1.86 14.66 3.35
N ARG A 72 2.12 14.45 2.06
CA ARG A 72 3.47 14.35 1.52
C ARG A 72 3.65 15.34 0.39
N LYS A 73 4.87 15.81 0.19
CA LYS A 73 5.25 16.65 -0.95
C LYS A 73 6.10 15.83 -1.91
N VAL A 74 5.81 15.89 -3.19
CA VAL A 74 6.66 15.33 -4.23
C VAL A 74 7.86 16.21 -4.39
N THR A 75 9.04 15.70 -4.06
CA THR A 75 10.28 16.47 -4.10
C THR A 75 11.06 16.27 -5.40
N GLN A 76 10.93 15.08 -6.01
CA GLN A 76 11.60 14.76 -7.28
C GLN A 76 10.77 13.79 -8.12
N GLY A 77 10.99 13.81 -9.43
CA GLY A 77 10.35 12.92 -10.39
C GLY A 77 9.03 13.46 -10.92
N HIS A 78 8.17 12.55 -11.37
CA HIS A 78 6.86 12.89 -11.92
C HIS A 78 6.02 13.67 -10.90
N ARG A 79 5.36 14.77 -11.32
CA ARG A 79 4.55 15.69 -10.47
C ARG A 79 5.35 16.40 -9.37
N SER A 80 6.66 16.62 -9.55
CA SER A 80 7.48 17.36 -8.58
C SER A 80 6.85 18.73 -8.23
N GLY A 81 6.81 19.04 -6.93
CA GLY A 81 6.17 20.24 -6.38
C GLY A 81 4.69 20.07 -6.00
N GLU A 82 4.01 19.00 -6.43
CA GLU A 82 2.66 18.70 -5.98
C GLU A 82 2.65 18.05 -4.59
N TYR A 83 1.50 18.13 -3.92
CA TYR A 83 1.27 17.47 -2.65
C TYR A 83 0.41 16.23 -2.85
N LEU A 84 0.61 15.24 -1.98
CA LEU A 84 -0.25 14.06 -1.89
C LEU A 84 -0.94 14.06 -0.53
N TRP A 85 -2.25 14.04 -0.58
CA TRP A 85 -3.07 13.61 0.52
C TRP A 85 -3.21 12.09 0.47
N ILE A 86 -2.86 11.41 1.56
CA ILE A 86 -2.93 9.96 1.68
C ILE A 86 -3.82 9.65 2.89
N ASN A 87 -4.93 8.98 2.64
CA ASN A 87 -5.87 8.53 3.67
C ASN A 87 -5.86 7.00 3.73
N GLY A 88 -5.56 6.43 4.88
CA GLY A 88 -5.48 4.99 5.09
C GLY A 88 -4.29 4.55 5.97
N PRO A 89 -4.16 3.24 6.23
CA PRO A 89 -4.98 2.15 5.68
C PRO A 89 -6.40 2.12 6.24
N MET A 90 -7.37 1.84 5.39
CA MET A 90 -8.80 1.79 5.76
C MET A 90 -9.49 0.56 5.17
N LYS A 91 -10.68 0.23 5.69
CA LYS A 91 -11.61 -0.70 5.04
C LYS A 91 -12.29 0.01 3.87
N MET A 92 -12.60 -0.69 2.79
CA MET A 92 -13.32 -0.10 1.66
C MET A 92 -14.65 0.53 2.06
N SER A 93 -15.37 -0.09 3.01
CA SER A 93 -16.63 0.45 3.57
C SER A 93 -16.50 1.80 4.28
N PHE A 94 -15.28 2.25 4.59
CA PHE A 94 -15.04 3.60 5.12
C PHE A 94 -15.43 4.69 4.12
N MET A 95 -15.33 4.40 2.82
CA MET A 95 -15.69 5.32 1.74
C MET A 95 -17.22 5.63 1.71
N ASP A 96 -18.04 4.73 2.27
CA ASP A 96 -19.50 4.93 2.36
C ASP A 96 -19.89 5.90 3.49
N GLN A 97 -18.96 6.20 4.41
CA GLN A 97 -19.22 7.06 5.56
C GLN A 97 -19.25 8.54 5.15
N LYS A 98 -20.42 9.13 5.17
CA LYS A 98 -20.60 10.56 4.91
C LYS A 98 -20.36 11.36 6.20
N ASN A 99 -19.30 12.16 6.22
CA ASN A 99 -19.06 13.14 7.28
C ASN A 99 -19.10 14.55 6.68
N LYS A 100 -20.27 15.17 6.76
CA LYS A 100 -20.50 16.50 6.18
C LYS A 100 -19.53 17.56 6.73
N LYS A 101 -19.28 17.57 8.04
CA LYS A 101 -18.36 18.55 8.64
C LYS A 101 -16.93 18.41 8.10
N ARG A 102 -16.46 17.17 7.92
CA ARG A 102 -15.15 16.90 7.33
C ARG A 102 -15.09 17.36 5.88
N ALA A 103 -16.12 17.08 5.09
CA ALA A 103 -16.20 17.50 3.69
C ALA A 103 -16.27 19.03 3.57
N ASP A 104 -17.10 19.70 4.34
CA ASP A 104 -17.24 21.18 4.33
C ASP A 104 -15.89 21.85 4.73
N ASP A 105 -15.18 21.28 5.71
CA ASP A 105 -13.85 21.78 6.13
C ASP A 105 -12.81 21.58 5.03
N TRP A 106 -12.81 20.42 4.37
CA TRP A 106 -11.95 20.12 3.24
C TRP A 106 -12.14 21.12 2.10
N ASP A 107 -13.37 21.33 1.68
CA ASP A 107 -13.71 22.25 0.58
C ASP A 107 -13.34 23.70 0.92
N LYS A 108 -13.71 24.17 2.12
CA LYS A 108 -13.51 25.55 2.54
C LYS A 108 -12.04 25.88 2.83
N ASN A 109 -11.32 25.01 3.52
CA ASN A 109 -10.03 25.33 4.08
C ASN A 109 -8.85 24.78 3.26
N ILE A 110 -9.05 23.71 2.50
CA ILE A 110 -8.02 23.04 1.71
C ILE A 110 -8.18 23.33 0.22
N LEU A 111 -9.32 22.98 -0.38
CA LEU A 111 -9.54 23.20 -1.82
C LEU A 111 -9.64 24.69 -2.19
N SER A 112 -9.92 25.60 -1.24
CA SER A 112 -9.78 27.03 -1.48
C SER A 112 -8.33 27.46 -1.83
N LYS A 113 -7.32 26.69 -1.38
CA LYS A 113 -5.87 26.97 -1.55
C LYS A 113 -5.17 26.04 -2.54
N ALA A 114 -5.80 24.96 -2.92
CA ALA A 114 -5.22 23.96 -3.82
C ALA A 114 -6.27 23.49 -4.85
N GLU A 115 -5.77 22.94 -5.94
CA GLU A 115 -6.57 22.26 -6.97
C GLU A 115 -6.39 20.75 -6.83
N LEU A 116 -7.47 20.00 -6.72
CA LEU A 116 -7.45 18.55 -6.79
C LEU A 116 -7.18 18.13 -8.25
N LYS A 117 -6.07 17.48 -8.50
CA LYS A 117 -5.67 17.03 -9.84
C LYS A 117 -6.17 15.62 -10.15
N GLU A 118 -6.08 14.75 -9.15
CA GLU A 118 -6.40 13.34 -9.30
C GLU A 118 -6.69 12.75 -7.92
N SER A 119 -7.58 11.76 -7.85
CA SER A 119 -7.81 10.96 -6.65
C SER A 119 -8.07 9.51 -7.05
N ASN A 120 -7.26 8.60 -6.50
CA ASN A 120 -7.31 7.18 -6.81
C ASN A 120 -7.31 6.34 -5.54
N LEU A 121 -7.87 5.14 -5.64
CA LEU A 121 -7.86 4.13 -4.59
C LEU A 121 -6.82 3.06 -4.91
N TYR A 122 -6.01 2.73 -3.91
CA TYR A 122 -4.98 1.72 -4.01
C TYR A 122 -5.17 0.63 -2.96
N ARG A 123 -4.86 -0.60 -3.33
CA ARG A 123 -4.84 -1.74 -2.41
C ARG A 123 -3.41 -2.13 -2.08
N ASN A 124 -3.07 -2.16 -0.80
CA ASN A 124 -1.83 -2.73 -0.31
C ASN A 124 -1.93 -4.27 -0.26
N HIS A 125 -0.85 -4.93 -0.63
CA HIS A 125 -0.71 -6.39 -0.64
C HIS A 125 0.29 -6.85 0.41
N PRO A 126 -0.14 -7.13 1.65
CA PRO A 126 0.78 -7.56 2.72
C PRO A 126 1.54 -8.84 2.40
N ASP A 127 0.95 -9.72 1.57
CA ASP A 127 1.57 -10.99 1.16
C ASP A 127 2.78 -10.80 0.24
N TYR A 128 2.96 -9.59 -0.31
CA TYR A 128 4.07 -9.21 -1.19
C TYR A 128 4.87 -8.02 -0.66
N SER A 129 4.48 -7.46 0.48
CA SER A 129 5.13 -6.32 1.14
C SER A 129 6.02 -6.81 2.28
N SER A 130 7.16 -6.16 2.48
CA SER A 130 8.03 -6.38 3.63
C SER A 130 8.06 -5.10 4.46
N MET A 131 7.59 -5.18 5.70
CA MET A 131 7.53 -4.04 6.60
C MET A 131 8.27 -4.39 7.90
N SER A 132 9.15 -3.52 8.36
CA SER A 132 9.73 -3.68 9.68
C SER A 132 8.62 -3.60 10.74
N LYS A 133 8.77 -4.34 11.84
CA LYS A 133 7.80 -4.36 12.94
C LYS A 133 7.64 -2.97 13.61
N SER A 134 8.62 -2.08 13.43
CA SER A 134 8.65 -0.75 14.05
C SER A 134 8.10 0.37 13.17
N GLU A 135 7.92 0.16 11.86
CA GLU A 135 7.63 1.24 10.92
C GLU A 135 6.45 0.96 10.00
N SER A 136 5.25 0.90 10.55
CA SER A 136 4.06 0.99 9.73
C SER A 136 3.88 2.42 9.18
N GLY A 137 4.54 2.74 8.07
CA GLY A 137 4.15 3.87 7.22
C GLY A 137 4.72 5.25 7.54
N SER A 138 5.65 5.38 8.49
CA SER A 138 6.17 6.70 8.92
C SER A 138 7.56 7.09 8.40
N GLY A 139 8.05 6.45 7.34
CA GLY A 139 9.29 6.91 6.70
C GLY A 139 9.21 8.39 6.33
N LYS A 140 10.19 9.21 6.76
CA LYS A 140 10.24 10.65 6.41
C LYS A 140 10.25 10.85 4.91
N VAL A 141 10.91 9.94 4.21
CA VAL A 141 11.00 9.90 2.75
C VAL A 141 10.44 8.58 2.25
N VAL A 142 9.76 8.59 1.13
CA VAL A 142 9.41 7.38 0.39
C VAL A 142 9.87 7.52 -1.06
N PHE A 143 10.42 6.44 -1.58
CA PHE A 143 10.69 6.27 -2.99
C PHE A 143 9.63 5.37 -3.61
N VAL A 144 8.98 5.84 -4.67
CA VAL A 144 7.88 5.15 -5.33
C VAL A 144 8.29 4.84 -6.76
N ARG A 145 8.22 3.57 -7.14
CA ARG A 145 8.30 3.12 -8.53
C ARG A 145 7.00 2.49 -8.97
N GLY A 146 6.55 2.87 -10.14
CA GLY A 146 5.40 2.27 -10.81
C GLY A 146 5.84 1.42 -12.00
N PHE A 147 5.25 0.26 -12.12
CA PHE A 147 5.63 -0.76 -13.08
C PHE A 147 4.46 -1.14 -13.99
N LYS A 148 4.75 -1.33 -15.28
CA LYS A 148 3.96 -2.21 -16.16
C LYS A 148 4.50 -3.63 -16.04
N GLN A 149 3.62 -4.59 -16.18
CA GLN A 149 3.99 -6.01 -16.13
C GLN A 149 3.44 -6.74 -17.36
N GLN A 150 4.14 -7.81 -17.78
CA GLN A 150 3.74 -8.63 -18.91
C GLN A 150 2.88 -9.83 -18.50
N ASN A 151 3.15 -10.38 -17.32
CA ASN A 151 2.49 -11.59 -16.82
C ASN A 151 2.29 -11.58 -15.31
N TRP A 152 1.04 -11.57 -14.84
CA TRP A 152 0.69 -11.53 -13.43
C TRP A 152 1.18 -12.74 -12.62
N LYS A 153 1.21 -13.94 -13.21
CA LYS A 153 1.72 -15.13 -12.53
C LYS A 153 3.22 -14.99 -12.23
N THR A 154 3.99 -14.52 -13.20
CA THR A 154 5.41 -14.21 -13.03
C THR A 154 5.61 -13.07 -12.03
N THR A 155 4.80 -12.01 -12.12
CA THR A 155 4.80 -10.89 -11.18
C THR A 155 4.65 -11.34 -9.73
N PHE A 156 3.62 -12.12 -9.43
CA PHE A 156 3.39 -12.60 -8.07
C PHE A 156 4.51 -13.53 -7.58
N HIS A 157 5.06 -14.37 -8.45
CA HIS A 157 6.21 -15.19 -8.11
C HIS A 157 7.43 -14.34 -7.73
N LEU A 158 7.78 -13.35 -8.54
CA LEU A 158 8.92 -12.47 -8.30
C LEU A 158 8.73 -11.61 -7.05
N LEU A 159 7.55 -11.03 -6.85
CA LEU A 159 7.24 -10.24 -5.65
C LEU A 159 7.27 -11.09 -4.38
N LYS A 160 6.82 -12.34 -4.45
CA LYS A 160 6.90 -13.27 -3.32
C LYS A 160 8.35 -13.60 -2.97
N ARG A 161 9.20 -13.88 -3.97
CA ARG A 161 10.63 -14.12 -3.75
C ARG A 161 11.34 -12.89 -3.18
N LEU A 162 11.03 -11.70 -3.69
CA LEU A 162 11.54 -10.45 -3.13
C LEU A 162 11.17 -10.30 -1.65
N LYS A 163 9.90 -10.57 -1.32
CA LYS A 163 9.45 -10.53 0.08
C LYS A 163 10.19 -11.54 0.94
N ASP A 164 10.31 -12.79 0.53
CA ASP A 164 10.94 -13.86 1.30
C ASP A 164 12.38 -13.46 1.66
N VAL A 165 13.15 -12.93 0.72
CA VAL A 165 14.51 -12.45 0.96
C VAL A 165 14.53 -11.20 1.84
N SER A 166 13.62 -10.24 1.62
CA SER A 166 13.55 -9.03 2.44
C SER A 166 13.18 -9.34 3.89
N ASP A 167 12.31 -10.33 4.12
CA ASP A 167 11.95 -10.77 5.47
C ASP A 167 13.11 -11.43 6.19
N MET A 168 14.01 -12.15 5.48
CA MET A 168 15.23 -12.71 6.03
C MET A 168 16.22 -11.62 6.48
N SER A 169 16.15 -10.44 5.92
CA SER A 169 16.94 -9.26 6.31
C SER A 169 16.38 -8.50 7.52
N GLU A 170 15.46 -9.12 8.28
CA GLU A 170 14.80 -8.54 9.46
C GLU A 170 14.00 -7.26 9.15
N GLY A 171 13.62 -7.06 7.89
CA GLY A 171 12.83 -5.90 7.44
C GLY A 171 13.62 -4.59 7.41
N CYS A 172 14.94 -4.68 7.24
CA CYS A 172 15.81 -3.50 7.13
C CYS A 172 15.56 -2.65 5.87
N ASN A 173 14.80 -3.15 4.92
CA ASN A 173 14.44 -2.45 3.69
C ASN A 173 12.91 -2.48 3.51
N PRO A 174 12.15 -1.69 4.30
CA PRO A 174 10.71 -1.77 4.31
C PRO A 174 10.10 -1.22 3.02
N TYR A 175 9.19 -1.99 2.42
CA TYR A 175 8.43 -1.55 1.26
C TYR A 175 7.00 -2.11 1.26
N ASN A 176 6.13 -1.38 0.58
CA ASN A 176 4.77 -1.83 0.27
C ASN A 176 4.64 -2.11 -1.23
N VAL A 177 3.91 -3.16 -1.55
CA VAL A 177 3.39 -3.40 -2.91
C VAL A 177 1.94 -2.98 -2.93
N VAL A 178 1.60 -2.03 -3.82
CA VAL A 178 0.24 -1.52 -3.96
C VAL A 178 -0.23 -1.58 -5.40
N THR A 179 -1.50 -1.86 -5.62
CA THR A 179 -2.14 -1.82 -6.95
C THR A 179 -3.28 -0.81 -6.97
N PRO A 180 -3.51 -0.12 -8.08
CA PRO A 180 -4.73 0.68 -8.24
C PRO A 180 -5.96 -0.24 -8.21
N ILE A 181 -7.04 0.20 -7.52
CA ILE A 181 -8.33 -0.53 -7.48
C ILE A 181 -9.10 -0.27 -8.78
N ALA A 182 -9.06 0.98 -9.26
CA ALA A 182 -9.54 1.36 -10.58
C ALA A 182 -8.37 1.97 -11.33
N LYS A 183 -8.01 1.38 -12.46
CA LYS A 183 -6.83 1.76 -13.22
C LYS A 183 -7.22 2.62 -14.40
N SER A 184 -6.55 3.77 -14.56
CA SER A 184 -6.64 4.62 -15.75
C SER A 184 -5.68 4.14 -16.84
N GLU A 185 -5.93 4.55 -18.09
CA GLU A 185 -5.00 4.29 -19.20
C GLU A 185 -3.63 4.93 -18.93
N GLY A 186 -2.56 4.20 -19.21
CA GLY A 186 -1.20 4.67 -18.94
C GLY A 186 -0.71 4.51 -17.50
N GLU A 187 -1.60 4.31 -16.54
CA GLU A 187 -1.22 4.11 -15.14
C GLU A 187 -0.45 2.80 -14.94
N PRO A 188 0.54 2.75 -14.00
CA PRO A 188 1.21 1.51 -13.61
C PRO A 188 0.24 0.39 -13.18
N ASP A 189 0.64 -0.86 -13.41
CA ASP A 189 -0.11 -2.03 -12.94
C ASP A 189 0.02 -2.22 -11.44
N PHE A 190 1.20 -1.90 -10.91
CA PHE A 190 1.49 -1.89 -9.48
C PHE A 190 2.60 -0.91 -9.17
N TYR A 191 2.74 -0.61 -7.88
CA TYR A 191 3.81 0.24 -7.35
C TYR A 191 4.54 -0.48 -6.24
N ILE A 192 5.85 -0.25 -6.16
CA ILE A 192 6.66 -0.52 -4.98
C ILE A 192 6.93 0.82 -4.29
N VAL A 193 6.51 0.92 -3.04
CA VAL A 193 6.69 2.10 -2.19
C VAL A 193 7.71 1.75 -1.12
N ARG A 194 8.96 2.17 -1.29
CA ARG A 194 10.04 1.96 -0.36
C ARG A 194 10.07 3.08 0.68
N HIS A 195 10.20 2.72 1.94
CA HIS A 195 10.27 3.66 3.06
C HIS A 195 11.73 3.90 3.44
N LEU A 196 12.11 5.17 3.55
CA LEU A 196 13.47 5.62 3.86
C LEU A 196 13.43 6.54 5.08
N SER A 197 14.46 6.50 5.92
CA SER A 197 14.62 7.45 7.01
C SER A 197 15.16 8.80 6.52
N SER A 198 15.94 8.79 5.43
CA SER A 198 16.49 9.99 4.78
C SER A 198 16.74 9.76 3.29
N MET A 199 17.01 10.83 2.54
CA MET A 199 17.46 10.75 1.15
C MET A 199 18.85 10.10 1.03
N GLY A 200 19.70 10.23 2.05
CA GLY A 200 21.05 9.66 2.06
C GLY A 200 21.10 8.15 2.03
N GLU A 201 20.00 7.47 2.39
CA GLU A 201 19.90 6.01 2.21
C GLU A 201 19.85 5.58 0.74
N PHE A 202 19.66 6.54 -0.17
CA PHE A 202 19.64 6.30 -1.61
C PHE A 202 21.01 6.51 -2.28
N ASP A 203 21.96 7.15 -1.56
CA ASP A 203 23.32 7.40 -2.06
C ASP A 203 24.17 6.13 -2.11
N GLU A 204 23.76 5.07 -1.43
CA GLU A 204 24.43 3.78 -1.39
C GLU A 204 23.89 2.89 -2.51
N ASP A 205 24.24 3.22 -3.70
CA ASP A 205 24.14 2.62 -5.07
C ASP A 205 23.24 1.40 -5.31
N ASP A 206 22.62 0.78 -4.31
CA ASP A 206 21.75 -0.37 -4.52
C ASP A 206 20.38 -0.21 -3.88
N LEU A 207 19.34 -0.38 -4.70
CA LEU A 207 17.94 -0.34 -4.28
C LEU A 207 17.61 -1.32 -3.13
N PHE A 208 18.49 -2.26 -2.88
CA PHE A 208 18.29 -3.36 -1.93
C PHE A 208 19.39 -3.45 -0.87
N ASP A 209 20.55 -2.81 -1.05
CA ASP A 209 21.64 -2.82 -0.09
C ASP A 209 21.88 -1.42 0.49
N ASN A 210 21.91 -1.32 1.80
CA ASN A 210 22.43 -0.18 2.53
C ASN A 210 23.37 -0.69 3.63
N LYS A 211 24.13 0.17 4.33
CA LYS A 211 25.10 -0.21 5.37
C LYS A 211 24.53 -1.13 6.45
N ASN A 212 23.22 -1.08 6.67
CA ASN A 212 22.52 -1.84 7.69
C ASN A 212 21.66 -2.97 7.10
N CYS A 213 21.66 -3.13 5.77
CA CYS A 213 20.75 -4.01 5.05
C CYS A 213 21.45 -4.64 3.85
N ASN A 214 21.79 -5.90 3.97
CA ASN A 214 22.50 -6.63 2.93
C ASN A 214 21.58 -7.67 2.26
N VAL A 215 20.53 -7.17 1.63
CA VAL A 215 19.57 -8.02 0.87
C VAL A 215 20.30 -8.73 -0.28
N GLY A 216 21.24 -8.05 -0.96
CA GLY A 216 22.03 -8.65 -2.03
C GLY A 216 22.89 -9.81 -1.55
N GLN A 217 23.49 -9.71 -0.36
CA GLN A 217 24.25 -10.82 0.22
C GLN A 217 23.37 -12.00 0.63
N ILE A 218 22.15 -11.73 1.12
CA ILE A 218 21.18 -12.78 1.40
C ILE A 218 20.80 -13.50 0.09
N PHE A 219 20.53 -12.76 -1.00
CA PHE A 219 20.32 -13.36 -2.32
C PHE A 219 21.50 -14.24 -2.75
N GLN A 220 22.75 -13.81 -2.47
CA GLN A 220 23.95 -14.58 -2.81
C GLN A 220 24.08 -15.87 -1.98
N ASN A 221 23.69 -15.83 -0.72
CA ASN A 221 23.82 -16.97 0.19
C ASN A 221 22.70 -18.01 0.02
N GLU A 222 21.49 -17.55 -0.29
CA GLU A 222 20.29 -18.38 -0.34
C GLU A 222 19.99 -18.96 -1.72
N MET A 223 20.69 -18.49 -2.77
CA MET A 223 20.42 -18.91 -4.15
C MET A 223 21.72 -19.19 -4.91
N SER A 224 21.68 -20.20 -5.78
CA SER A 224 22.75 -20.42 -6.74
C SER A 224 22.87 -19.22 -7.70
N LYS A 225 24.03 -19.09 -8.36
CA LYS A 225 24.26 -18.02 -9.34
C LYS A 225 23.22 -18.08 -10.46
N GLU A 226 22.93 -19.29 -10.94
CA GLU A 226 21.98 -19.53 -12.05
C GLU A 226 20.56 -19.13 -11.66
N GLU A 227 20.13 -19.41 -10.43
CA GLU A 227 18.82 -18.99 -9.92
C GLU A 227 18.71 -17.47 -9.85
N ARG A 228 19.73 -16.78 -9.35
CA ARG A 228 19.76 -15.32 -9.26
C ARG A 228 19.68 -14.68 -10.66
N GLU A 229 20.53 -15.13 -11.58
CA GLU A 229 20.54 -14.63 -12.97
C GLU A 229 19.18 -14.87 -13.64
N GLY A 230 18.58 -16.04 -13.43
CA GLY A 230 17.24 -16.35 -13.91
C GLY A 230 16.15 -15.42 -13.33
N LEU A 231 16.22 -15.11 -12.02
CA LEU A 231 15.27 -14.17 -11.39
C LEU A 231 15.46 -12.74 -11.93
N PHE A 232 16.70 -12.26 -12.09
CA PHE A 232 16.97 -10.93 -12.64
C PHE A 232 16.55 -10.82 -14.11
N GLN A 233 16.77 -11.86 -14.89
CA GLN A 233 16.29 -11.90 -16.27
C GLN A 233 14.76 -11.87 -16.29
N MET A 234 14.08 -12.73 -15.51
CA MET A 234 12.61 -12.71 -15.44
C MET A 234 12.08 -11.35 -14.97
N TRP A 235 12.78 -10.65 -14.06
CA TRP A 235 12.42 -9.32 -13.62
C TRP A 235 12.52 -8.32 -14.79
N GLY A 236 13.65 -8.30 -15.52
CA GLY A 236 13.86 -7.43 -16.67
C GLY A 236 12.87 -7.69 -17.81
N ASP A 237 12.56 -8.95 -18.08
CA ASP A 237 11.64 -9.35 -19.15
C ASP A 237 10.17 -9.07 -18.79
N ASN A 238 9.82 -9.07 -17.51
CA ASN A 238 8.44 -8.95 -17.06
C ASN A 238 8.03 -7.53 -16.64
N PHE A 239 8.99 -6.67 -16.27
CA PHE A 239 8.68 -5.35 -15.72
C PHE A 239 9.30 -4.21 -16.53
N GLU A 240 8.48 -3.20 -16.81
CA GLU A 240 8.88 -1.91 -17.30
C GLU A 240 8.62 -0.85 -16.23
N VAL A 241 9.64 -0.07 -15.85
CA VAL A 241 9.49 1.07 -14.95
C VAL A 241 8.99 2.26 -15.75
N ILE A 242 7.75 2.68 -15.51
CA ILE A 242 7.12 3.81 -16.19
C ILE A 242 6.93 5.03 -15.30
N TYR A 243 7.26 4.90 -14.00
CA TYR A 243 7.02 5.92 -13.01
C TYR A 243 8.05 5.86 -11.90
N SER A 244 8.62 7.01 -11.52
CA SER A 244 9.49 7.14 -10.35
C SER A 244 9.30 8.48 -9.66
N GLN A 245 9.29 8.49 -8.32
CA GLN A 245 9.02 9.69 -7.53
C GLN A 245 9.58 9.58 -6.13
N PHE A 246 10.17 10.66 -5.62
CA PHE A 246 10.45 10.86 -4.20
C PHE A 246 9.39 11.73 -3.56
N ARG A 247 8.99 11.35 -2.34
CA ARG A 247 8.00 12.07 -1.54
C ARG A 247 8.51 12.25 -0.13
N THR A 248 8.43 13.45 0.41
CA THR A 248 8.76 13.74 1.81
C THR A 248 7.49 13.95 2.63
N LEU A 249 7.53 13.53 3.89
CA LEU A 249 6.45 13.81 4.85
C LEU A 249 6.44 15.31 5.15
N VAL A 250 5.28 15.93 5.17
CA VAL A 250 5.05 17.31 5.62
C VAL A 250 4.63 17.23 7.09
N GLU A 251 5.57 17.59 8.00
CA GLU A 251 5.37 17.61 9.46
C GLU A 251 4.57 18.82 9.93
#